data_48a9f0a302c5eb21bed51ea7a6b63d09
#
_entry.id   48a9f0a302c5eb21bed51ea7a6b63d09
#
_cell.length_a   1.000
_cell.length_b   1.000
_cell.length_c   1.000
_cell.angle_alpha   90.00
_cell.angle_beta   90.00
_cell.angle_gamma   90.00
#
_symmetry.space_group_name_H-M   'P 1'
#
loop_
_entity.id
_entity.type
_entity.pdbx_description
1 polymer ?
#
loop_
_entity_poly.entity_id
_entity_poly.type
_entity_poly.pdbx_seq_one_letter_code
_entity_poly.pdbx_strand_id
1 'polypeptide(L)'
;MKVLIALLSSAITLSSLAQTKSDEIRKSIYFDGGSYDIDEYQAADLSRWLDSIPNLLDKYEIQLISHTDPIGGKRYNEWLSKMRSQAVFNILTQKDIPEKFIHTKDWAFENAVYSNDNFKGMVMNRRVDVILFPIVF
;
A
#
# COMPACT_ATOMS: atom_id res chain seq x y z
N MET A 1 64.10 30.36 4.12
CA MET A 1 63.47 29.10 3.66
C MET A 1 62.10 29.05 4.26
N LYS A 2 61.04 29.37 3.47
CA LYS A 2 59.66 29.35 3.95
C LYS A 2 59.07 28.03 3.49
N VAL A 3 58.74 27.18 4.45
CA VAL A 3 58.05 25.91 4.19
C VAL A 3 56.58 26.24 4.04
N LEU A 4 56.02 26.05 2.84
CA LEU A 4 54.61 26.19 2.56
C LEU A 4 53.93 24.85 2.90
N ILE A 5 53.21 24.81 4.00
CA ILE A 5 52.36 23.65 4.35
C ILE A 5 51.06 23.79 3.58
N ALA A 6 50.89 23.00 2.54
CA ALA A 6 49.66 22.89 1.84
C ALA A 6 48.72 22.00 2.67
N LEU A 7 47.69 22.60 3.29
CA LEU A 7 46.57 21.89 3.90
C LEU A 7 45.70 21.34 2.77
N LEU A 8 45.84 20.05 2.52
CA LEU A 8 44.84 19.32 1.69
C LEU A 8 43.57 19.17 2.50
N SER A 9 42.62 20.06 2.27
CA SER A 9 41.24 19.90 2.72
C SER A 9 40.58 18.82 1.88
N SER A 10 40.53 17.57 2.35
CA SER A 10 39.72 16.54 1.75
C SER A 10 38.27 16.83 2.09
N ALA A 11 37.57 17.45 1.17
CA ALA A 11 36.12 17.53 1.24
C ALA A 11 35.56 16.11 1.08
N ILE A 12 35.20 15.50 2.20
CA ILE A 12 34.37 14.30 2.19
C ILE A 12 32.97 14.75 1.74
N THR A 13 32.71 14.62 0.45
CA THR A 13 31.34 14.72 -0.03
C THR A 13 30.61 13.50 0.47
N LEU A 14 29.86 13.65 1.57
CA LEU A 14 28.79 12.74 1.90
C LEU A 14 27.79 12.85 0.76
N SER A 15 27.92 11.99 -0.23
CA SER A 15 26.82 11.68 -1.10
C SER A 15 25.77 10.98 -0.22
N SER A 16 24.81 11.76 0.26
CA SER A 16 23.58 11.20 0.76
C SER A 16 23.02 10.38 -0.40
N LEU A 17 23.15 9.07 -0.30
CA LEU A 17 22.28 8.15 -1.00
C LEU A 17 20.89 8.49 -0.52
N ALA A 18 20.24 9.47 -1.16
CA ALA A 18 18.82 9.61 -1.11
C ALA A 18 18.30 8.26 -1.60
N GLN A 19 17.90 7.41 -0.66
CA GLN A 19 17.09 6.27 -0.96
C GLN A 19 15.91 6.84 -1.74
N THR A 20 15.94 6.71 -3.05
CA THR A 20 14.78 6.95 -3.87
C THR A 20 13.75 5.97 -3.33
N LYS A 21 12.86 6.48 -2.48
CA LYS A 21 11.63 5.80 -2.12
C LYS A 21 11.02 5.48 -3.46
N SER A 22 11.10 4.23 -3.87
CA SER A 22 10.45 3.79 -5.12
C SER A 22 9.06 4.36 -5.06
N ASP A 23 8.65 5.15 -6.05
CA ASP A 23 7.33 5.75 -6.09
C ASP A 23 6.31 4.62 -6.08
N GLU A 24 5.90 4.26 -4.87
CA GLU A 24 4.93 3.20 -4.64
C GLU A 24 3.60 3.65 -5.20
N ILE A 25 3.13 2.95 -6.24
CA ILE A 25 1.84 3.24 -6.85
C ILE A 25 0.78 2.55 -6.01
N ARG A 26 -0.02 3.33 -5.32
CA ARG A 26 -0.97 2.86 -4.32
C ARG A 26 -2.35 3.51 -4.51
N LYS A 27 -3.38 2.69 -4.33
CA LYS A 27 -4.78 3.12 -4.21
C LYS A 27 -5.36 2.50 -2.95
N SER A 28 -5.95 3.29 -2.08
CA SER A 28 -6.61 2.80 -0.86
C SER A 28 -8.12 2.76 -1.05
N ILE A 29 -8.74 1.67 -0.59
CA ILE A 29 -10.19 1.49 -0.53
C ILE A 29 -10.58 1.48 0.95
N TYR A 30 -11.52 2.34 1.32
CA TYR A 30 -11.97 2.53 2.70
C TYR A 30 -13.30 1.86 2.96
N PHE A 31 -13.49 1.41 4.19
CA PHE A 31 -14.67 0.68 4.64
C PHE A 31 -15.27 1.31 5.89
N ASP A 32 -16.59 1.21 6.01
CA ASP A 32 -17.29 1.52 7.25
C ASP A 32 -16.93 0.52 8.35
N GLY A 33 -17.14 0.89 9.61
CA GLY A 33 -16.89 0.02 10.75
C GLY A 33 -17.68 -1.29 10.62
N GLY A 34 -16.99 -2.43 10.74
CA GLY A 34 -17.59 -3.74 10.63
C GLY A 34 -18.05 -4.14 9.23
N SER A 35 -17.91 -3.29 8.23
CA SER A 35 -18.32 -3.59 6.85
C SER A 35 -17.14 -4.06 6.00
N TYR A 36 -17.45 -4.91 5.03
CA TYR A 36 -16.56 -5.30 3.93
C TYR A 36 -17.18 -5.03 2.56
N ASP A 37 -18.24 -4.22 2.52
CA ASP A 37 -18.86 -3.77 1.27
C ASP A 37 -18.10 -2.58 0.70
N ILE A 38 -17.82 -2.63 -0.60
CA ILE A 38 -17.22 -1.53 -1.36
C ILE A 38 -18.35 -0.74 -2.01
N ASP A 39 -18.42 0.56 -1.72
CA ASP A 39 -19.40 1.44 -2.36
C ASP A 39 -19.12 1.58 -3.86
N GLU A 40 -20.17 1.89 -4.61
CA GLU A 40 -20.09 1.97 -6.09
C GLU A 40 -19.09 3.03 -6.57
N TYR A 41 -18.96 4.13 -5.84
CA TYR A 41 -18.01 5.18 -6.20
C TYR A 41 -16.56 4.69 -6.10
N GLN A 42 -16.18 4.06 -4.98
CA GLN A 42 -14.84 3.51 -4.81
C GLN A 42 -14.55 2.36 -5.78
N ALA A 43 -15.55 1.50 -6.06
CA ALA A 43 -15.40 0.41 -7.03
C ALA A 43 -15.13 0.97 -8.44
N ALA A 44 -15.88 1.98 -8.88
CA ALA A 44 -15.70 2.64 -10.16
C ALA A 44 -14.35 3.40 -10.22
N ASP A 45 -13.98 4.06 -9.14
CA ASP A 45 -12.73 4.80 -9.04
C ASP A 45 -11.51 3.88 -9.10
N LEU A 46 -11.54 2.73 -8.41
CA LEU A 46 -10.52 1.69 -8.50
C LEU A 46 -10.38 1.18 -9.94
N SER A 47 -11.51 0.89 -10.59
CA SER A 47 -11.55 0.41 -11.96
C SER A 47 -10.91 1.42 -12.94
N ARG A 48 -11.28 2.69 -12.83
CA ARG A 48 -10.70 3.78 -13.66
C ARG A 48 -9.21 3.95 -13.42
N TRP A 49 -8.79 3.86 -12.16
CA TRP A 49 -7.37 3.97 -11.81
C TRP A 49 -6.55 2.84 -12.43
N LEU A 50 -7.02 1.59 -12.35
CA LEU A 50 -6.35 0.45 -12.98
C LEU A 50 -6.28 0.61 -14.51
N ASP A 51 -7.36 1.07 -15.14
CA ASP A 51 -7.42 1.31 -16.59
C ASP A 51 -6.48 2.45 -17.03
N SER A 52 -6.15 3.39 -16.14
CA SER A 52 -5.25 4.50 -16.42
C SER A 52 -3.77 4.09 -16.51
N ILE A 53 -3.43 2.88 -16.06
CA ILE A 53 -2.05 2.40 -16.00
C ILE A 53 -1.77 1.55 -17.24
N PRO A 54 -0.94 2.06 -18.19
CA PRO A 54 -0.65 1.31 -19.42
C PRO A 54 0.19 0.08 -19.12
N ASN A 55 -0.14 -1.02 -19.80
CA ASN A 55 0.60 -2.29 -19.69
C ASN A 55 0.73 -2.79 -18.24
N LEU A 56 -0.34 -2.68 -17.46
CA LEU A 56 -0.36 -2.99 -16.04
C LEU A 56 0.30 -4.34 -15.71
N LEU A 57 -0.15 -5.41 -16.37
CA LEU A 57 0.32 -6.78 -16.07
C LEU A 57 1.69 -7.13 -16.67
N ASP A 58 2.17 -6.33 -17.61
CA ASP A 58 3.52 -6.47 -18.14
C ASP A 58 4.58 -5.84 -17.22
N LYS A 59 4.16 -4.89 -16.39
CA LYS A 59 5.05 -4.08 -15.55
C LYS A 59 4.94 -4.35 -14.06
N TYR A 60 3.76 -4.78 -13.59
CA TYR A 60 3.45 -4.84 -12.16
C TYR A 60 2.80 -6.15 -11.74
N GLU A 61 3.10 -6.56 -10.52
CA GLU A 61 2.26 -7.42 -9.71
C GLU A 61 1.47 -6.57 -8.73
N ILE A 62 0.34 -7.10 -8.24
CA ILE A 62 -0.56 -6.40 -7.35
C ILE A 62 -0.51 -7.04 -5.98
N GLN A 63 -0.30 -6.24 -4.95
CA GLN A 63 -0.44 -6.67 -3.56
C GLN A 63 -1.63 -5.97 -2.92
N LEU A 64 -2.47 -6.74 -2.25
CA LEU A 64 -3.55 -6.26 -1.40
C LEU A 64 -3.11 -6.35 0.05
N ILE A 65 -3.10 -5.22 0.75
CA ILE A 65 -2.80 -5.16 2.17
C ILE A 65 -4.02 -4.63 2.90
N SER A 66 -4.63 -5.47 3.73
CA SER A 66 -5.83 -5.14 4.49
C SER A 66 -5.48 -4.71 5.90
N HIS A 67 -6.12 -3.63 6.34
CA HIS A 67 -6.01 -3.08 7.69
C HIS A 67 -7.38 -2.94 8.33
N THR A 68 -7.43 -3.08 9.66
CA THR A 68 -8.62 -2.79 10.46
C THR A 68 -8.25 -1.84 11.60
N ASP A 69 -9.27 -1.21 12.21
CA ASP A 69 -9.14 -0.68 13.56
C ASP A 69 -9.18 -1.83 14.58
N PRO A 70 -8.87 -1.58 15.87
CA PRO A 70 -8.82 -2.64 16.88
C PRO A 70 -10.19 -3.04 17.45
N ILE A 71 -11.29 -2.40 17.05
CA ILE A 71 -12.62 -2.68 17.58
C ILE A 71 -13.08 -4.08 17.17
N GLY A 72 -13.55 -4.89 18.12
CA GLY A 72 -14.05 -6.23 17.88
C GLY A 72 -13.06 -7.37 18.17
N GLY A 73 -11.82 -7.04 18.51
CA GLY A 73 -10.80 -7.99 18.89
C GLY A 73 -10.08 -8.67 17.73
N LYS A 74 -9.06 -9.44 18.04
CA LYS A 74 -8.10 -10.00 17.07
C LYS A 74 -8.77 -10.94 16.06
N ARG A 75 -9.49 -11.96 16.53
CA ARG A 75 -10.09 -12.99 15.67
C ARG A 75 -11.10 -12.41 14.68
N TYR A 76 -11.95 -11.51 15.17
CA TYR A 76 -12.94 -10.82 14.35
C TYR A 76 -12.28 -9.96 13.27
N ASN A 77 -11.25 -9.19 13.64
CA ASN A 77 -10.55 -8.31 12.72
C ASN A 77 -9.69 -9.07 11.69
N GLU A 78 -9.14 -10.22 12.03
CA GLU A 78 -8.50 -11.12 11.07
C GLU A 78 -9.52 -11.60 10.02
N TRP A 79 -10.69 -12.01 10.45
CA TRP A 79 -11.77 -12.39 9.54
C TRP A 79 -12.22 -11.21 8.67
N LEU A 80 -12.48 -10.04 9.28
CA LEU A 80 -12.91 -8.84 8.56
C LEU A 80 -11.87 -8.39 7.52
N SER A 81 -10.61 -8.45 7.88
CA SER A 81 -9.47 -8.17 7.00
C SER A 81 -9.50 -9.04 5.74
N LYS A 82 -9.72 -10.34 5.91
CA LYS A 82 -9.85 -11.29 4.79
C LYS A 82 -11.06 -10.99 3.91
N MET A 83 -12.20 -10.67 4.52
CA MET A 83 -13.42 -10.35 3.78
C MET A 83 -13.26 -9.07 2.95
N ARG A 84 -12.58 -8.06 3.48
CA ARG A 84 -12.24 -6.83 2.76
C ARG A 84 -11.29 -7.07 1.60
N SER A 85 -10.22 -7.81 1.81
CA SER A 85 -9.30 -8.22 0.74
C SER A 85 -10.03 -9.00 -0.34
N GLN A 86 -10.92 -9.92 0.02
CA GLN A 86 -11.69 -10.70 -0.94
C GLN A 86 -12.62 -9.81 -1.78
N ALA A 87 -13.23 -8.79 -1.18
CA ALA A 87 -14.08 -7.85 -1.91
C ALA A 87 -13.29 -7.08 -2.98
N VAL A 88 -12.08 -6.62 -2.66
CA VAL A 88 -11.19 -5.97 -3.63
C VAL A 88 -10.69 -6.96 -4.67
N PHE A 89 -10.28 -8.15 -4.26
CA PHE A 89 -9.85 -9.23 -5.15
C PHE A 89 -10.91 -9.56 -6.21
N ASN A 90 -12.19 -9.60 -5.83
CA ASN A 90 -13.29 -9.86 -6.75
C ASN A 90 -13.41 -8.76 -7.82
N ILE A 91 -13.19 -7.50 -7.47
CA ILE A 91 -13.17 -6.40 -8.46
C ILE A 91 -12.03 -6.61 -9.46
N LEU A 92 -10.84 -6.97 -8.98
CA LEU A 92 -9.67 -7.20 -9.85
C LEU A 92 -9.91 -8.37 -10.82
N THR A 93 -10.45 -9.48 -10.33
CA THR A 93 -10.72 -10.66 -11.18
C THR A 93 -11.83 -10.42 -12.18
N GLN A 94 -12.85 -9.61 -11.83
CA GLN A 94 -13.89 -9.16 -12.77
C GLN A 94 -13.35 -8.26 -13.88
N LYS A 95 -12.18 -7.65 -13.67
CA LYS A 95 -11.44 -6.90 -14.69
C LYS A 95 -10.44 -7.76 -15.48
N ASP A 96 -10.60 -9.06 -15.45
CA ASP A 96 -9.74 -10.03 -16.13
C ASP A 96 -8.27 -10.02 -15.67
N ILE A 97 -7.99 -9.56 -14.46
CA ILE A 97 -6.67 -9.69 -13.85
C ILE A 97 -6.51 -11.11 -13.32
N PRO A 98 -5.54 -11.90 -13.85
CA PRO A 98 -5.35 -13.26 -13.39
C PRO A 98 -4.94 -13.33 -11.91
N GLU A 99 -5.45 -14.30 -11.18
CA GLU A 99 -5.17 -14.49 -9.76
C GLU A 99 -3.68 -14.60 -9.42
N LYS A 100 -2.89 -15.17 -10.32
CA LYS A 100 -1.44 -15.33 -10.16
C LYS A 100 -0.68 -14.01 -10.00
N PHE A 101 -1.27 -12.88 -10.43
CA PHE A 101 -0.69 -11.54 -10.26
C PHE A 101 -1.12 -10.84 -8.99
N ILE A 102 -2.04 -11.44 -8.21
CA ILE A 102 -2.64 -10.82 -7.03
C ILE A 102 -2.15 -11.55 -5.78
N HIS A 103 -1.48 -10.83 -4.89
CA HIS A 103 -1.01 -11.32 -3.60
C HIS A 103 -1.74 -10.60 -2.48
N THR A 104 -2.14 -11.32 -1.44
CA THR A 104 -2.87 -10.74 -0.32
C THR A 104 -2.07 -10.83 0.98
N LYS A 105 -2.17 -9.79 1.81
CA LYS A 105 -1.60 -9.72 3.14
C LYS A 105 -2.59 -9.07 4.10
N ASP A 106 -3.11 -9.84 5.03
CA ASP A 106 -4.17 -9.42 5.93
C ASP A 106 -3.58 -9.17 7.32
N TRP A 107 -3.25 -7.92 7.61
CA TRP A 107 -2.60 -7.53 8.86
C TRP A 107 -3.59 -7.22 9.99
N ALA A 108 -4.89 -7.13 9.70
CA ALA A 108 -5.91 -6.71 10.65
C ALA A 108 -5.52 -5.37 11.30
N PHE A 109 -5.43 -5.27 12.61
CA PHE A 109 -4.97 -4.05 13.29
C PHE A 109 -3.46 -4.06 13.61
N GLU A 110 -2.73 -5.10 13.24
CA GLU A 110 -1.28 -5.15 13.37
C GLU A 110 -0.64 -4.20 12.34
N ASN A 111 0.50 -3.59 12.72
CA ASN A 111 1.22 -2.63 11.87
C ASN A 111 0.34 -1.46 11.37
N ALA A 112 -0.52 -0.93 12.23
CA ALA A 112 -1.33 0.24 11.93
C ALA A 112 -0.45 1.43 11.52
N VAL A 113 -0.80 2.09 10.41
CA VAL A 113 -0.10 3.29 9.92
C VAL A 113 -0.61 4.53 10.62
N TYR A 114 -1.91 4.56 10.93
CA TYR A 114 -2.57 5.68 11.61
C TYR A 114 -2.81 5.34 13.07
N SER A 115 -2.85 6.38 13.92
CA SER A 115 -3.12 6.18 15.33
C SER A 115 -4.53 5.63 15.57
N ASN A 116 -4.64 4.56 16.36
CA ASN A 116 -5.91 4.04 16.85
C ASN A 116 -6.42 4.75 18.11
N ASP A 117 -5.68 5.76 18.62
CA ASP A 117 -6.04 6.51 19.82
C ASP A 117 -7.10 7.60 19.54
N ASN A 118 -7.42 7.84 18.28
CA ASN A 118 -8.45 8.79 17.87
C ASN A 118 -9.32 8.23 16.76
N PHE A 119 -10.53 8.78 16.64
CA PHE A 119 -11.53 8.33 15.67
C PHE A 119 -11.05 8.48 14.22
N LYS A 120 -10.40 9.59 13.89
CA LYS A 120 -9.88 9.83 12.53
C LYS A 120 -8.86 8.77 12.10
N GLY A 121 -7.92 8.46 12.98
CA GLY A 121 -6.91 7.43 12.71
C GLY A 121 -7.53 6.04 12.58
N MET A 122 -8.51 5.71 13.41
CA MET A 122 -9.25 4.44 13.31
C MET A 122 -9.99 4.32 11.97
N VAL A 123 -10.66 5.39 11.52
CA VAL A 123 -11.34 5.41 10.21
C VAL A 123 -10.34 5.19 9.08
N MET A 124 -9.19 5.85 9.14
CA MET A 124 -8.12 5.70 8.13
C MET A 124 -7.48 4.30 8.11
N ASN A 125 -7.55 3.56 9.24
CA ASN A 125 -7.06 2.19 9.31
C ASN A 125 -8.06 1.16 8.74
N ARG A 126 -9.31 1.53 8.47
CA ARG A 126 -10.33 0.64 7.88
C ARG A 126 -10.20 0.62 6.36
N ARG A 127 -9.15 -0.01 5.86
CA ARG A 127 -8.85 0.06 4.44
C ARG A 127 -8.18 -1.20 3.90
N VAL A 128 -8.24 -1.32 2.59
CA VAL A 128 -7.37 -2.19 1.80
C VAL A 128 -6.53 -1.32 0.88
N ASP A 129 -5.24 -1.49 0.94
CA ASP A 129 -4.30 -0.85 0.03
C ASP A 129 -4.07 -1.77 -1.17
N VAL A 130 -4.30 -1.23 -2.36
CA VAL A 130 -3.96 -1.87 -3.63
C VAL A 130 -2.62 -1.29 -4.08
N ILE A 131 -1.58 -2.11 -4.04
CA ILE A 131 -0.21 -1.67 -4.28
C ILE A 131 0.34 -2.36 -5.52
N LEU A 132 0.90 -1.57 -6.44
CA LEU A 132 1.54 -2.07 -7.64
C LEU A 132 3.05 -2.16 -7.40
N PHE A 133 3.59 -3.35 -7.56
CA PHE A 133 5.02 -3.63 -7.46
C PHE A 133 5.60 -3.87 -8.85
N PRO A 134 6.69 -3.19 -9.21
CA PRO A 134 7.38 -3.46 -10.46
C PRO A 134 7.84 -4.91 -10.54
N ILE A 135 7.59 -5.57 -11.68
CA ILE A 135 8.17 -6.87 -11.99
C ILE A 135 9.64 -6.62 -12.35
N VAL A 136 10.54 -7.29 -11.65
CA VAL A 136 11.98 -7.23 -11.90
C VAL A 136 12.39 -8.44 -12.73
N PHE A 137 13.03 -8.19 -13.88
CA PHE A 137 13.56 -9.21 -14.75
C PHE A 137 15.06 -9.38 -14.55
#